data_71fb74736be2a46f2ee3e5c68f0b2280
#
_entry.id   71fb74736be2a46f2ee3e5c68f0b2280
#
_cell.length_a   1.000
_cell.length_b   1.000
_cell.length_c   1.000
_cell.angle_alpha   90.00
_cell.angle_beta   90.00
_cell.angle_gamma   90.00
#
_symmetry.space_group_name_H-M   'P 1'
#
loop_
_entity.id
_entity.type
_entity.pdbx_description
1 polymer ?
#
loop_
_entity_poly.entity_id
_entity_poly.type
_entity_poly.pdbx_seq_one_letter_code
_entity_poly.pdbx_strand_id
1 'polypeptide(L)'
;DSVASRGLGDVYKRQLQEAGVVVHGDVDKHAAFGATVEPATEEDFAEEYLSMDIASAIVDGVDGATTHIARYSSGHTDAIAAQDADALRRFAAAVDSAAVVLNASTAFTDGEQYGMGAEIGISTQKLHARGPMALPELTTTKWILEGNGQVR
;
A
#
# COMPACT_ATOMS: atom_id res chain seq x y z
N ASP A 1 -2.10 -5.56 4.92
CA ASP A 1 -2.41 -4.26 5.56
C ASP A 1 -2.16 -4.36 7.06
N SER A 2 -1.13 -3.70 7.56
CA SER A 2 -0.81 -3.68 9.00
C SER A 2 -1.43 -2.45 9.65
N VAL A 3 -2.25 -2.65 10.68
CA VAL A 3 -2.81 -1.56 11.48
C VAL A 3 -2.04 -1.48 12.80
N ALA A 4 -1.23 -0.44 12.95
CA ALA A 4 -0.51 -0.17 14.19
C ALA A 4 -1.11 1.04 14.89
N SER A 5 -1.99 0.83 15.89
CA SER A 5 -2.27 1.84 16.91
C SER A 5 -2.90 1.22 18.14
N ARG A 6 -2.52 1.68 19.33
CA ARG A 6 -3.20 1.35 20.57
C ARG A 6 -4.61 1.98 20.55
N GLY A 7 -5.66 1.17 20.63
CA GLY A 7 -7.05 1.59 20.85
C GLY A 7 -7.93 1.75 19.60
N LEU A 8 -7.43 2.19 18.46
CA LEU A 8 -8.20 2.29 17.20
C LEU A 8 -8.26 0.94 16.45
N GLY A 9 -7.21 0.13 16.55
CA GLY A 9 -7.14 -1.18 15.89
C GLY A 9 -8.26 -2.13 16.26
N ASP A 10 -8.70 -2.12 17.51
CA ASP A 10 -9.76 -3.01 18.01
C ASP A 10 -11.15 -2.61 17.50
N VAL A 11 -11.38 -1.31 17.30
CA VAL A 11 -12.64 -0.80 16.75
C VAL A 11 -12.77 -1.21 15.30
N TYR A 12 -11.73 -1.02 14.49
CA TYR A 12 -11.74 -1.41 13.08
C TYR A 12 -11.86 -2.91 12.88
N LYS A 13 -11.15 -3.71 13.67
CA LYS A 13 -11.26 -5.18 13.59
C LYS A 13 -12.68 -5.66 13.89
N ARG A 14 -13.32 -5.12 14.92
CA ARG A 14 -14.71 -5.45 15.21
C ARG A 14 -15.66 -5.04 14.09
N GLN A 15 -15.47 -3.88 13.50
CA GLN A 15 -16.25 -3.43 12.34
C GLN A 15 -16.07 -4.34 11.13
N LEU A 16 -14.84 -4.80 10.85
CA LEU A 16 -14.56 -5.76 9.79
C LEU A 16 -15.27 -7.09 10.07
N GLN A 17 -15.18 -7.61 11.29
CA GLN A 17 -15.83 -8.86 11.69
C GLN A 17 -17.35 -8.74 11.66
N GLU A 18 -17.92 -7.62 12.08
CA GLU A 18 -19.38 -7.33 11.96
C GLU A 18 -19.81 -7.28 10.48
N ALA A 19 -18.93 -6.90 9.58
CA ALA A 19 -19.13 -6.95 8.14
C ALA A 19 -18.86 -8.34 7.51
N GLY A 20 -18.54 -9.34 8.33
CA GLY A 20 -18.31 -10.72 7.88
C GLY A 20 -16.88 -11.00 7.39
N VAL A 21 -15.92 -10.13 7.68
CA VAL A 21 -14.50 -10.34 7.34
C VAL A 21 -13.85 -11.25 8.38
N VAL A 22 -13.15 -12.28 7.94
CA VAL A 22 -12.29 -13.11 8.79
C VAL A 22 -10.93 -12.43 8.94
N VAL A 23 -10.49 -12.25 10.18
CA VAL A 23 -9.19 -11.63 10.47
C VAL A 23 -8.21 -12.71 10.92
N HIS A 24 -7.13 -12.87 10.18
CA HIS A 24 -6.02 -13.80 10.50
C HIS A 24 -4.89 -13.04 11.21
N GLY A 25 -4.37 -13.59 12.31
CA GLY A 25 -3.33 -12.91 13.08
C GLY A 25 -2.70 -13.75 14.19
N ASP A 26 -1.78 -13.15 14.93
CA ASP A 26 -1.22 -13.73 16.16
C ASP A 26 -2.30 -13.68 17.26
N VAL A 27 -2.83 -14.83 17.62
CA VAL A 27 -3.97 -14.97 18.55
C VAL A 27 -3.66 -14.33 19.90
N ASP A 28 -2.47 -14.59 20.44
CA ASP A 28 -2.10 -14.10 21.78
C ASP A 28 -1.92 -12.57 21.80
N LYS A 29 -1.25 -12.02 20.78
CA LYS A 29 -1.09 -10.57 20.65
C LYS A 29 -2.42 -9.86 20.44
N HIS A 30 -3.32 -10.42 19.64
CA HIS A 30 -4.63 -9.83 19.39
C HIS A 30 -5.56 -9.95 20.62
N ALA A 31 -5.50 -11.07 21.36
CA ALA A 31 -6.25 -11.25 22.61
C ALA A 31 -5.87 -10.21 23.68
N ALA A 32 -4.61 -9.81 23.75
CA ALA A 32 -4.14 -8.74 24.64
C ALA A 32 -4.81 -7.38 24.38
N PHE A 33 -5.40 -7.20 23.18
CA PHE A 33 -6.19 -6.02 22.80
C PHE A 33 -7.71 -6.30 22.69
N GLY A 34 -8.18 -7.44 23.20
CA GLY A 34 -9.59 -7.80 23.22
C GLY A 34 -10.17 -8.23 21.88
N ALA A 35 -9.33 -8.55 20.90
CA ALA A 35 -9.77 -9.03 19.58
C ALA A 35 -9.58 -10.55 19.45
N THR A 36 -10.59 -11.22 18.88
CA THR A 36 -10.51 -12.63 18.48
C THR A 36 -10.15 -12.68 17.02
N VAL A 37 -9.14 -13.49 16.67
CA VAL A 37 -8.69 -13.67 15.28
C VAL A 37 -8.41 -15.15 15.03
N GLU A 38 -8.44 -15.57 13.77
CA GLU A 38 -7.96 -16.87 13.36
C GLU A 38 -6.41 -16.89 13.33
N PRO A 39 -5.77 -18.02 13.62
CA PRO A 39 -4.32 -18.10 13.58
C PRO A 39 -3.79 -17.77 12.18
N ALA A 40 -2.83 -16.84 12.08
CA ALA A 40 -2.10 -16.58 10.84
C ALA A 40 -0.79 -17.36 10.80
N THR A 41 -0.45 -17.80 9.62
CA THR A 41 0.88 -18.30 9.25
C THR A 41 1.69 -17.18 8.59
N GLU A 42 2.92 -17.44 8.20
CA GLU A 42 3.75 -16.44 7.52
C GLU A 42 3.28 -16.18 6.09
N GLU A 43 2.71 -17.19 5.44
CA GLU A 43 2.15 -17.12 4.11
C GLU A 43 0.97 -16.15 4.03
N ASP A 44 0.15 -16.07 5.08
CA ASP A 44 -1.02 -15.18 5.15
C ASP A 44 -0.68 -13.71 4.92
N PHE A 45 0.52 -13.28 5.31
CA PHE A 45 0.94 -11.88 5.13
C PHE A 45 1.35 -11.52 3.70
N ALA A 46 1.58 -12.49 2.84
CA ALA A 46 1.90 -12.31 1.43
C ALA A 46 0.75 -12.75 0.50
N GLU A 47 -0.30 -13.35 1.06
CA GLU A 47 -1.44 -13.88 0.31
C GLU A 47 -2.39 -12.77 -0.14
N GLU A 48 -2.88 -12.88 -1.37
CA GLU A 48 -4.03 -12.14 -1.86
C GLU A 48 -5.27 -13.04 -1.76
N TYR A 49 -6.04 -12.90 -0.70
CA TYR A 49 -7.11 -13.84 -0.36
C TYR A 49 -8.24 -13.95 -1.39
N LEU A 50 -8.56 -12.88 -2.11
CA LEU A 50 -9.70 -12.83 -3.05
C LEU A 50 -11.04 -13.24 -2.42
N SER A 51 -11.15 -13.10 -1.10
CA SER A 51 -12.29 -13.44 -0.25
C SER A 51 -12.45 -12.39 0.85
N MET A 52 -13.43 -12.57 1.74
CA MET A 52 -13.62 -11.67 2.88
C MET A 52 -12.67 -12.03 4.03
N ASP A 53 -11.38 -12.08 3.73
CA ASP A 53 -10.31 -12.39 4.67
C ASP A 53 -9.25 -11.29 4.66
N ILE A 54 -8.59 -11.06 5.79
CA ILE A 54 -7.50 -10.10 5.93
C ILE A 54 -6.46 -10.58 6.94
N ALA A 55 -5.18 -10.45 6.60
CA ALA A 55 -4.10 -10.67 7.55
C ALA A 55 -3.85 -9.41 8.41
N SER A 56 -3.60 -9.59 9.69
CA SER A 56 -3.35 -8.51 10.66
C SER A 56 -2.14 -8.81 11.52
N ALA A 57 -1.13 -7.97 11.46
CA ALA A 57 0.03 -8.00 12.35
C ALA A 57 0.00 -6.85 13.36
N ILE A 58 0.42 -7.11 14.59
CA ILE A 58 0.69 -6.09 15.60
C ILE A 58 2.20 -5.88 15.65
N VAL A 59 2.63 -4.67 15.39
CA VAL A 59 4.03 -4.28 15.27
C VAL A 59 4.36 -3.04 16.10
N ASP A 60 5.63 -2.81 16.38
CA ASP A 60 6.09 -1.67 17.17
C ASP A 60 6.29 -0.41 16.32
N GLY A 61 5.27 0.44 16.32
CA GLY A 61 5.33 1.77 15.70
C GLY A 61 5.61 1.74 14.19
N VAL A 62 6.06 2.88 13.67
CA VAL A 62 6.32 3.07 12.24
C VAL A 62 7.45 2.17 11.74
N ASP A 63 8.51 1.98 12.52
CA ASP A 63 9.66 1.17 12.10
C ASP A 63 9.31 -0.32 11.98
N GLY A 64 8.51 -0.83 12.91
CA GLY A 64 7.96 -2.19 12.80
C GLY A 64 7.04 -2.35 11.61
N ALA A 65 6.18 -1.36 11.35
CA ALA A 65 5.27 -1.36 10.21
C ALA A 65 6.03 -1.33 8.87
N THR A 66 7.02 -0.44 8.73
CA THR A 66 7.81 -0.34 7.49
C THR A 66 8.67 -1.58 7.24
N THR A 67 9.18 -2.22 8.29
CA THR A 67 9.88 -3.51 8.20
C THR A 67 8.95 -4.63 7.71
N HIS A 68 7.73 -4.68 8.25
CA HIS A 68 6.72 -5.65 7.83
C HIS A 68 6.31 -5.44 6.37
N ILE A 69 6.03 -4.20 5.98
CA ILE A 69 5.71 -3.82 4.60
C ILE A 69 6.84 -4.20 3.64
N ALA A 70 8.08 -3.88 3.98
CA ALA A 70 9.24 -4.22 3.14
C ALA A 70 9.39 -5.73 2.89
N ARG A 71 8.89 -6.57 3.81
CA ARG A 71 8.95 -8.02 3.69
C ARG A 71 7.78 -8.62 2.89
N TYR A 72 6.57 -8.11 3.05
CA TYR A 72 5.35 -8.79 2.60
C TYR A 72 4.52 -8.00 1.57
N SER A 73 4.75 -6.70 1.41
CA SER A 73 3.98 -5.90 0.45
C SER A 73 4.27 -6.31 -0.99
N SER A 74 3.25 -6.28 -1.83
CA SER A 74 3.39 -6.38 -3.29
C SER A 74 4.13 -5.19 -3.92
N GLY A 75 4.35 -4.11 -3.15
CA GLY A 75 4.90 -2.85 -3.65
C GLY A 75 3.92 -2.03 -4.51
N HIS A 76 2.64 -2.41 -4.50
CA HIS A 76 1.59 -1.70 -5.25
C HIS A 76 1.17 -0.43 -4.51
N THR A 77 0.47 -0.56 -3.40
CA THR A 77 -0.07 0.56 -2.63
C THR A 77 -0.01 0.26 -1.14
N ASP A 78 0.65 1.11 -0.39
CA ASP A 78 0.67 1.04 1.07
C ASP A 78 0.18 2.36 1.68
N ALA A 79 -0.54 2.28 2.79
CA ALA A 79 -1.16 3.42 3.42
C ALA A 79 -0.89 3.48 4.91
N ILE A 80 -0.88 4.70 5.45
CA ILE A 80 -0.87 4.97 6.89
C ILE A 80 -2.01 5.90 7.26
N ALA A 81 -2.68 5.60 8.38
CA ALA A 81 -3.59 6.52 9.06
C ALA A 81 -2.98 6.90 10.42
N ALA A 82 -2.63 8.17 10.59
CA ALA A 82 -2.03 8.67 11.82
C ALA A 82 -2.34 10.15 12.04
N GLN A 83 -2.38 10.58 13.29
CA GLN A 83 -2.46 12.02 13.66
C GLN A 83 -1.08 12.66 13.79
N ASP A 84 -0.06 11.85 14.10
CA ASP A 84 1.32 12.31 14.25
C ASP A 84 1.95 12.59 12.88
N ALA A 85 2.25 13.85 12.62
CA ALA A 85 2.88 14.30 11.38
C ALA A 85 4.30 13.74 11.19
N ASP A 86 5.01 13.40 12.27
CA ASP A 86 6.33 12.77 12.17
C ASP A 86 6.21 11.32 11.72
N ALA A 87 5.25 10.58 12.26
CA ALA A 87 4.94 9.22 11.82
C ALA A 87 4.60 9.18 10.33
N LEU A 88 3.78 10.13 9.84
CA LEU A 88 3.43 10.23 8.42
C LEU A 88 4.67 10.47 7.55
N ARG A 89 5.54 11.43 7.93
CA ARG A 89 6.77 11.72 7.17
C ARG A 89 7.73 10.54 7.14
N ARG A 90 7.94 9.87 8.29
CA ARG A 90 8.82 8.70 8.39
C ARG A 90 8.30 7.55 7.54
N PHE A 91 7.00 7.29 7.59
CA PHE A 91 6.36 6.27 6.75
C PHE A 91 6.56 6.56 5.26
N ALA A 92 6.23 7.78 4.82
CA ALA A 92 6.36 8.18 3.42
C ALA A 92 7.81 8.11 2.90
N ALA A 93 8.80 8.35 3.78
CA ALA A 93 10.21 8.26 3.42
C ALA A 93 10.75 6.83 3.37
N ALA A 94 10.19 5.92 4.18
CA ALA A 94 10.71 4.56 4.34
C ALA A 94 10.01 3.54 3.43
N VAL A 95 8.72 3.74 3.11
CA VAL A 95 7.95 2.82 2.25
C VAL A 95 8.24 3.11 0.78
N ASP A 96 8.66 2.09 0.04
CA ASP A 96 9.01 2.19 -1.37
C ASP A 96 8.00 1.43 -2.25
N SER A 97 6.72 1.70 -2.07
CA SER A 97 5.65 1.21 -2.93
C SER A 97 5.35 2.17 -4.07
N ALA A 98 4.68 1.69 -5.13
CA ALA A 98 4.34 2.50 -6.29
C ALA A 98 3.41 3.67 -5.93
N ALA A 99 2.52 3.46 -4.95
CA ALA A 99 1.72 4.51 -4.32
C ALA A 99 1.85 4.43 -2.80
N VAL A 100 2.09 5.57 -2.14
CA VAL A 100 2.10 5.69 -0.68
C VAL A 100 1.03 6.69 -0.29
N VAL A 101 0.05 6.24 0.49
CA VAL A 101 -1.14 7.01 0.83
C VAL A 101 -1.10 7.41 2.31
N LEU A 102 -1.29 8.69 2.59
CA LEU A 102 -1.29 9.24 3.94
C LEU A 102 -2.70 9.75 4.27
N ASN A 103 -3.32 9.18 5.29
CA ASN A 103 -4.65 9.57 5.79
C ASN A 103 -5.75 9.59 4.72
N ALA A 104 -5.67 8.70 3.72
CA ALA A 104 -6.69 8.54 2.70
C ALA A 104 -6.89 7.06 2.37
N SER A 105 -7.93 6.75 1.63
CA SER A 105 -8.21 5.39 1.17
C SER A 105 -7.24 4.98 0.07
N THR A 106 -6.79 3.73 0.08
CA THR A 106 -6.02 3.11 -1.00
C THR A 106 -6.80 3.05 -2.32
N ALA A 107 -8.14 3.16 -2.27
CA ALA A 107 -9.00 3.24 -3.44
C ALA A 107 -8.74 4.46 -4.33
N PHE A 108 -8.02 5.48 -3.82
CA PHE A 108 -7.56 6.61 -4.64
C PHE A 108 -6.37 6.26 -5.56
N THR A 109 -5.75 5.09 -5.40
CA THR A 109 -4.73 4.64 -6.34
C THR A 109 -5.40 4.14 -7.62
N ASP A 110 -5.66 5.07 -8.51
CA ASP A 110 -6.42 4.89 -9.73
C ASP A 110 -6.01 5.97 -10.74
N GLY A 111 -5.79 5.59 -12.00
CA GLY A 111 -5.33 6.50 -13.05
C GLY A 111 -6.32 7.63 -13.35
N GLU A 112 -7.62 7.38 -13.24
CA GLU A 112 -8.63 8.42 -13.40
C GLU A 112 -8.60 9.43 -12.24
N GLN A 113 -8.45 8.93 -11.00
CA GLN A 113 -8.33 9.78 -9.81
C GLN A 113 -7.04 10.62 -9.85
N TYR A 114 -5.98 10.14 -10.47
CA TYR A 114 -4.73 10.89 -10.68
C TYR A 114 -4.79 11.83 -11.88
N GLY A 115 -5.93 11.93 -12.57
CA GLY A 115 -6.11 12.83 -13.69
C GLY A 115 -5.43 12.37 -14.99
N MET A 116 -5.13 11.09 -15.12
CA MET A 116 -4.51 10.48 -16.30
C MET A 116 -5.53 10.15 -17.40
N GLY A 117 -6.84 10.28 -17.11
CA GLY A 117 -7.94 10.06 -18.03
C GLY A 117 -8.27 8.60 -18.33
N ALA A 118 -7.45 7.67 -17.90
CA ALA A 118 -7.64 6.23 -17.98
C ALA A 118 -6.65 5.50 -17.08
N GLU A 119 -6.85 4.20 -16.88
CA GLU A 119 -5.87 3.29 -16.33
C GLU A 119 -5.81 2.02 -17.19
N ILE A 120 -4.61 1.66 -17.62
CA ILE A 120 -4.35 0.43 -18.36
C ILE A 120 -3.84 -0.65 -17.40
N GLY A 121 -3.19 -0.22 -16.33
CA GLY A 121 -2.69 -1.03 -15.24
C GLY A 121 -1.87 -0.20 -14.28
N ILE A 122 -1.38 -0.86 -13.23
CA ILE A 122 -0.51 -0.24 -12.22
C ILE A 122 0.79 -1.03 -12.16
N SER A 123 1.92 -0.34 -12.40
CA SER A 123 3.25 -0.95 -12.41
C SER A 123 3.96 -0.74 -11.09
N THR A 124 4.53 -1.79 -10.54
CA THR A 124 5.46 -1.73 -9.40
C THR A 124 6.93 -1.62 -9.82
N GLN A 125 7.20 -1.61 -11.13
CA GLN A 125 8.54 -1.52 -11.69
C GLN A 125 9.22 -0.18 -11.35
N LYS A 126 10.56 -0.20 -11.27
CA LYS A 126 11.36 1.00 -10.96
C LYS A 126 12.18 1.53 -12.15
N LEU A 127 12.28 0.76 -13.22
CA LEU A 127 13.12 1.08 -14.39
C LEU A 127 12.37 1.81 -15.51
N HIS A 128 11.07 1.88 -15.46
CA HIS A 128 10.21 2.51 -16.46
C HIS A 128 9.02 3.18 -15.77
N ALA A 129 7.84 3.22 -16.41
CA ALA A 129 6.64 3.75 -15.77
C ALA A 129 6.35 3.02 -14.44
N ARG A 130 6.01 3.74 -13.40
CA ARG A 130 5.71 3.23 -12.06
C ARG A 130 4.39 3.85 -11.55
N GLY A 131 3.58 3.05 -10.87
CA GLY A 131 2.25 3.45 -10.45
C GLY A 131 1.22 3.29 -11.57
N PRO A 132 0.08 3.99 -11.49
CA PRO A 132 -0.93 3.99 -12.55
C PRO A 132 -0.32 4.37 -13.90
N MET A 133 -0.72 3.64 -14.95
CA MET A 133 -0.27 3.83 -16.32
C MET A 133 -1.44 4.11 -17.24
N ALA A 134 -1.29 5.10 -18.10
CA ALA A 134 -2.27 5.48 -19.10
C ALA A 134 -1.61 5.66 -20.49
N LEU A 135 -2.19 6.47 -21.35
CA LEU A 135 -1.67 6.67 -22.70
C LEU A 135 -0.24 7.21 -22.77
N PRO A 136 0.21 8.15 -21.89
CA PRO A 136 1.59 8.65 -21.94
C PRO A 136 2.65 7.57 -21.76
N GLU A 137 2.40 6.60 -20.88
CA GLU A 137 3.33 5.51 -20.55
C GLU A 137 3.44 4.46 -21.67
N LEU A 138 2.46 4.42 -22.58
CA LEU A 138 2.46 3.55 -23.77
C LEU A 138 3.15 4.18 -24.97
N THR A 139 3.58 5.42 -24.86
CA THR A 139 4.22 6.17 -25.94
C THR A 139 5.66 6.50 -25.59
N THR A 140 6.42 6.90 -26.58
CA THR A 140 7.77 7.42 -26.40
C THR A 140 8.00 8.58 -27.35
N THR A 141 9.09 9.29 -27.15
CA THR A 141 9.49 10.42 -27.97
C THR A 141 10.63 10.05 -28.89
N LYS A 142 10.71 10.71 -30.05
CA LYS A 142 11.89 10.72 -30.92
C LYS A 142 12.30 12.16 -31.20
N TRP A 143 13.58 12.39 -31.32
CA TRP A 143 14.10 13.67 -31.70
C TRP A 143 14.20 13.75 -33.23
N ILE A 144 13.75 14.86 -33.82
CA ILE A 144 13.95 15.18 -35.22
C ILE A 144 14.77 16.46 -35.25
N LEU A 145 15.95 16.38 -35.83
CA LEU A 145 16.83 17.52 -36.02
C LEU A 145 16.89 17.88 -37.48
N GLU A 146 16.36 19.05 -37.82
CA GLU A 146 16.44 19.59 -39.19
C GLU A 146 17.47 20.71 -39.23
N GLY A 147 18.38 20.60 -40.20
CA GLY A 147 19.42 21.58 -40.42
C GLY A 147 19.48 22.05 -41.88
N ASN A 148 20.14 23.12 -42.13
CA ASN A 148 20.39 23.67 -43.47
C ASN A 148 21.92 23.80 -43.80
N GLY A 149 22.70 22.85 -43.26
CA GLY A 149 24.15 22.79 -43.51
C GLY A 149 25.02 23.34 -42.36
N GLN A 150 24.43 23.55 -41.18
CA GLN A 150 25.24 23.92 -40.00
C GLN A 150 26.21 22.79 -39.66
N VAL A 151 27.43 23.18 -39.32
CA VAL A 151 28.48 22.31 -38.79
C VAL A 151 28.75 22.66 -37.32
N ARG A 152 29.17 21.65 -36.55
CA ARG A 152 29.54 21.82 -35.12
C ARG A 152 31.05 21.94 -35.01
#